data_736657eb7538feec962b7e12ef0f8955
#
_entry.id   736657eb7538feec962b7e12ef0f8955
#
_cell.length_a   1.000
_cell.length_b   1.000
_cell.length_c   1.000
_cell.angle_alpha   90.00
_cell.angle_beta   90.00
_cell.angle_gamma   90.00
#
_symmetry.space_group_name_H-M   'P 1'
#
loop_
_entity.id
_entity.type
_entity.pdbx_description
1 polymer ?
#
loop_
_entity_poly.entity_id
_entity_poly.type
_entity_poly.pdbx_seq_one_letter_code
_entity_poly.pdbx_strand_id
1 'polypeptide(L)'
;LIDDGSTDNSGRICKKLAQEDHRIIYLRKENGGVSSARNLGLQYATGSYIGFVDSDDYISKTMYENLLKRLLETNADIAETDFALIDNRFTKKKRKKIQKVLNKEEAIREFLSGNVVENNLVIKLFKKTVIANLKFKEDVIVGEDMLFSLQALQNSDRVTVDTTNADYFYVVRSNSTMNTITEKDIDNLSILEQEFKKIDIPQLKSYLEAKLIREKVKFVSRVLISNKAHLYSDIIDRYLQEVRHYSIKNMINFLSSKHCLTITIMKISPKLYTLLYKVFQKQ
;
A
#
# COMPACT_ATOMS: atom_id res chain seq x y z
N LEU A 1 -14.43 6.94 -14.05
CA LEU A 1 -15.10 6.45 -12.84
C LEU A 1 -15.49 5.00 -13.06
N ILE A 2 -15.05 4.09 -12.15
CA ILE A 2 -15.36 2.66 -12.25
C ILE A 2 -16.33 2.30 -11.12
N ASP A 3 -17.51 1.83 -11.50
CA ASP A 3 -18.54 1.32 -10.57
C ASP A 3 -18.48 -0.20 -10.54
N ASP A 4 -17.97 -0.76 -9.46
CA ASP A 4 -17.80 -2.20 -9.26
C ASP A 4 -19.08 -2.86 -8.72
N GLY A 5 -20.21 -2.58 -9.36
CA GLY A 5 -21.51 -3.18 -9.06
C GLY A 5 -22.24 -2.58 -7.87
N SER A 6 -22.14 -1.25 -7.65
CA SER A 6 -22.84 -0.57 -6.56
C SER A 6 -24.35 -0.83 -6.57
N THR A 7 -24.91 -1.06 -5.38
CA THR A 7 -26.34 -1.30 -5.16
C THR A 7 -27.09 -0.07 -4.63
N ASP A 8 -26.35 0.98 -4.30
CA ASP A 8 -26.85 2.27 -3.83
C ASP A 8 -26.94 3.31 -4.96
N ASN A 9 -26.97 4.59 -4.60
CA ASN A 9 -27.05 5.71 -5.56
C ASN A 9 -25.72 6.02 -6.28
N SER A 10 -24.60 5.35 -5.97
CA SER A 10 -23.27 5.66 -6.52
C SER A 10 -23.25 5.63 -8.04
N GLY A 11 -23.79 4.56 -8.66
CA GLY A 11 -23.86 4.46 -10.11
C GLY A 11 -24.67 5.57 -10.77
N ARG A 12 -25.78 6.00 -10.16
CA ARG A 12 -26.60 7.13 -10.66
C ARG A 12 -25.82 8.45 -10.61
N ILE A 13 -25.08 8.68 -9.52
CA ILE A 13 -24.26 9.87 -9.35
C ILE A 13 -23.12 9.89 -10.39
N CYS A 14 -22.40 8.80 -10.55
CA CYS A 14 -21.33 8.68 -11.53
C CYS A 14 -21.81 8.91 -12.97
N LYS A 15 -22.97 8.33 -13.32
CA LYS A 15 -23.58 8.54 -14.65
C LYS A 15 -23.95 10.01 -14.89
N LYS A 16 -24.50 10.69 -13.88
CA LYS A 16 -24.83 12.12 -13.97
C LYS A 16 -23.56 12.95 -14.20
N LEU A 17 -22.49 12.72 -13.42
CA LEU A 17 -21.23 13.43 -13.58
C LEU A 17 -20.63 13.24 -14.98
N ALA A 18 -20.69 12.04 -15.53
CA ALA A 18 -20.21 11.76 -16.89
C ALA A 18 -21.06 12.45 -17.99
N GLN A 19 -22.34 12.78 -17.72
CA GLN A 19 -23.17 13.58 -18.62
C GLN A 19 -22.84 15.07 -18.55
N GLU A 20 -22.40 15.56 -17.38
CA GLU A 20 -22.08 16.97 -17.14
C GLU A 20 -20.67 17.35 -17.60
N ASP A 21 -19.72 16.38 -17.59
CA ASP A 21 -18.34 16.60 -18.00
C ASP A 21 -17.85 15.49 -18.94
N HIS A 22 -17.64 15.82 -20.22
CA HIS A 22 -17.20 14.88 -21.27
C HIS A 22 -15.82 14.25 -21.02
N ARG A 23 -15.02 14.79 -20.08
CA ARG A 23 -13.74 14.21 -19.66
C ARG A 23 -13.95 13.01 -18.74
N ILE A 24 -15.14 12.86 -18.16
CA ILE A 24 -15.46 11.78 -17.24
C ILE A 24 -16.02 10.60 -18.04
N ILE A 25 -15.30 9.48 -18.01
CA ILE A 25 -15.76 8.19 -18.52
C ILE A 25 -16.34 7.39 -17.34
N TYR A 26 -17.59 6.98 -17.45
CA TYR A 26 -18.25 6.11 -16.47
C TYR A 26 -18.36 4.69 -17.01
N LEU A 27 -17.81 3.75 -16.26
CA LEU A 27 -17.87 2.32 -16.57
C LEU A 27 -18.49 1.58 -15.37
N ARG A 28 -19.42 0.67 -15.66
CA ARG A 28 -19.99 -0.22 -14.65
C ARG A 28 -19.73 -1.67 -15.00
N LYS A 29 -19.44 -2.48 -14.00
CA LYS A 29 -19.24 -3.93 -14.10
C LYS A 29 -19.92 -4.65 -12.92
N GLU A 30 -20.02 -5.95 -13.00
CA GLU A 30 -20.37 -6.79 -11.86
C GLU A 30 -19.26 -6.71 -10.79
N ASN A 31 -19.65 -6.81 -9.52
CA ASN A 31 -18.70 -6.71 -8.41
C ASN A 31 -17.61 -7.79 -8.53
N GLY A 32 -16.36 -7.35 -8.61
CA GLY A 32 -15.17 -8.19 -8.71
C GLY A 32 -14.03 -7.73 -7.80
N GLY A 33 -14.28 -6.71 -6.97
CA GLY A 33 -13.32 -6.15 -6.05
C GLY A 33 -12.42 -5.07 -6.67
N VAL A 34 -11.67 -4.41 -5.80
CA VAL A 34 -10.86 -3.22 -6.14
C VAL A 34 -9.83 -3.48 -7.24
N SER A 35 -9.15 -4.63 -7.23
CA SER A 35 -8.17 -5.02 -8.25
C SER A 35 -8.81 -5.12 -9.63
N SER A 36 -9.99 -5.77 -9.72
CA SER A 36 -10.75 -5.91 -10.95
C SER A 36 -11.24 -4.56 -11.47
N ALA A 37 -11.72 -3.68 -10.59
CA ALA A 37 -12.13 -2.33 -10.95
C ALA A 37 -10.94 -1.49 -11.47
N ARG A 38 -9.79 -1.53 -10.79
CA ARG A 38 -8.58 -0.82 -11.22
C ARG A 38 -8.04 -1.35 -12.55
N ASN A 39 -8.09 -2.67 -12.78
CA ASN A 39 -7.73 -3.28 -14.06
C ASN A 39 -8.61 -2.78 -15.20
N LEU A 40 -9.92 -2.68 -14.98
CA LEU A 40 -10.83 -2.09 -15.96
C LEU A 40 -10.48 -0.62 -16.24
N GLY A 41 -10.18 0.16 -15.20
CA GLY A 41 -9.72 1.54 -15.35
C GLY A 41 -8.45 1.66 -16.19
N LEU A 42 -7.46 0.80 -15.97
CA LEU A 42 -6.21 0.77 -16.75
C LEU A 42 -6.45 0.46 -18.23
N GLN A 43 -7.40 -0.40 -18.56
CA GLN A 43 -7.74 -0.72 -19.96
C GLN A 43 -8.29 0.49 -20.72
N TYR A 44 -9.04 1.36 -20.04
CA TYR A 44 -9.67 2.53 -20.64
C TYR A 44 -8.85 3.83 -20.49
N ALA A 45 -7.81 3.82 -19.69
CA ALA A 45 -6.96 4.99 -19.47
C ALA A 45 -6.09 5.29 -20.69
N THR A 46 -6.28 6.48 -21.29
CA THR A 46 -5.55 6.93 -22.49
C THR A 46 -4.44 7.93 -22.20
N GLY A 47 -4.44 8.56 -21.01
CA GLY A 47 -3.48 9.58 -20.61
C GLY A 47 -2.04 9.10 -20.58
N SER A 48 -1.08 10.02 -20.76
CA SER A 48 0.35 9.75 -20.65
C SER A 48 0.80 9.47 -19.21
N TYR A 49 0.01 9.92 -18.24
CA TYR A 49 0.22 9.73 -16.81
C TYR A 49 -1.05 9.17 -16.17
N ILE A 50 -0.89 8.27 -15.23
CA ILE A 50 -2.00 7.57 -14.57
C ILE A 50 -1.87 7.77 -13.05
N GLY A 51 -2.96 8.20 -12.43
CA GLY A 51 -3.14 8.25 -10.98
C GLY A 51 -4.39 7.49 -10.56
N PHE A 52 -4.45 7.10 -9.31
CA PHE A 52 -5.57 6.37 -8.71
C PHE A 52 -6.13 7.18 -7.54
N VAL A 53 -7.44 7.17 -7.37
CA VAL A 53 -8.13 7.79 -6.24
C VAL A 53 -9.18 6.82 -5.74
N ASP A 54 -9.19 6.54 -4.45
CA ASP A 54 -10.23 5.74 -3.83
C ASP A 54 -11.48 6.60 -3.60
N SER A 55 -12.66 6.03 -3.85
CA SER A 55 -13.94 6.76 -3.90
C SER A 55 -14.39 7.32 -2.54
N ASP A 56 -13.76 6.90 -1.46
CA ASP A 56 -14.07 7.33 -0.09
C ASP A 56 -13.07 8.35 0.47
N ASP A 57 -12.12 8.80 -0.36
CA ASP A 57 -11.06 9.73 0.01
C ASP A 57 -11.19 11.09 -0.71
N TYR A 58 -10.29 12.02 -0.38
CA TYR A 58 -10.21 13.34 -0.99
C TYR A 58 -8.79 13.64 -1.47
N ILE A 59 -8.69 14.50 -2.48
CA ILE A 59 -7.40 15.03 -2.96
C ILE A 59 -7.43 16.57 -2.95
N SER A 60 -6.26 17.20 -2.81
CA SER A 60 -6.14 18.64 -3.02
C SER A 60 -6.40 18.97 -4.49
N LYS A 61 -6.89 20.17 -4.76
CA LYS A 61 -7.14 20.63 -6.13
C LYS A 61 -5.89 20.67 -6.98
N THR A 62 -4.71 20.76 -6.37
CA THR A 62 -3.40 20.90 -7.01
C THR A 62 -2.57 19.61 -6.96
N MET A 63 -3.09 18.50 -6.41
CA MET A 63 -2.31 17.26 -6.25
C MET A 63 -1.65 16.83 -7.57
N TYR A 64 -2.44 16.62 -8.60
CA TYR A 64 -1.90 16.14 -9.89
C TYR A 64 -1.07 17.18 -10.63
N GLU A 65 -1.36 18.47 -10.47
CA GLU A 65 -0.51 19.54 -10.97
C GLU A 65 0.88 19.49 -10.32
N ASN A 66 0.95 19.36 -8.99
CA ASN A 66 2.19 19.25 -8.24
C ASN A 66 2.99 18.00 -8.62
N LEU A 67 2.31 16.84 -8.68
CA LEU A 67 2.94 15.57 -9.07
C LEU A 67 3.49 15.62 -10.50
N LEU A 68 2.71 16.15 -11.46
CA LEU A 68 3.13 16.28 -12.85
C LEU A 68 4.32 17.24 -12.98
N LYS A 69 4.27 18.39 -12.31
CA LYS A 69 5.37 19.33 -12.27
C LYS A 69 6.67 18.66 -11.79
N ARG A 70 6.59 17.90 -10.69
CA ARG A 70 7.75 17.16 -10.16
C ARG A 70 8.28 16.10 -11.13
N LEU A 71 7.39 15.35 -11.81
CA LEU A 71 7.79 14.41 -12.86
C LEU A 71 8.59 15.07 -13.97
N LEU A 72 8.09 16.21 -14.46
CA LEU A 72 8.72 16.94 -15.56
C LEU A 72 10.06 17.58 -15.14
N GLU A 73 10.10 18.25 -13.99
CA GLU A 73 11.32 18.91 -13.47
C GLU A 73 12.45 17.92 -13.19
N THR A 74 12.13 16.72 -12.73
CA THR A 74 13.13 15.71 -12.34
C THR A 74 13.37 14.64 -13.38
N ASN A 75 12.64 14.69 -14.51
CA ASN A 75 12.60 13.63 -15.51
C ASN A 75 12.39 12.25 -14.88
N ALA A 76 11.45 12.17 -13.91
CA ALA A 76 11.13 10.93 -13.22
C ALA A 76 9.99 10.18 -13.92
N ASP A 77 9.85 8.90 -13.63
CA ASP A 77 8.82 8.02 -14.17
C ASP A 77 7.65 7.86 -13.18
N ILE A 78 7.92 8.07 -11.90
CA ILE A 78 6.94 8.01 -10.80
C ILE A 78 7.17 9.22 -9.90
N ALA A 79 6.09 9.94 -9.57
CA ALA A 79 6.08 10.95 -8.51
C ALA A 79 5.19 10.52 -7.36
N GLU A 80 5.62 10.81 -6.14
CA GLU A 80 4.89 10.53 -4.90
C GLU A 80 4.75 11.78 -4.05
N THR A 81 3.53 12.04 -3.54
CA THR A 81 3.22 13.09 -2.55
C THR A 81 3.02 12.49 -1.16
N ASP A 82 2.67 13.33 -0.17
CA ASP A 82 2.29 12.88 1.16
C ASP A 82 0.76 12.76 1.28
N PHE A 83 0.34 12.07 2.35
CA PHE A 83 -1.07 11.97 2.72
C PHE A 83 -1.31 12.37 4.18
N ALA A 84 -2.54 12.79 4.45
CA ALA A 84 -3.01 13.05 5.79
C ALA A 84 -4.16 12.09 6.13
N LEU A 85 -4.26 11.69 7.40
CA LEU A 85 -5.41 10.92 7.90
C LEU A 85 -6.46 11.89 8.42
N ILE A 86 -7.68 11.77 7.92
CA ILE A 86 -8.86 12.47 8.43
C ILE A 86 -9.62 11.50 9.32
N ASP A 87 -9.64 11.75 10.61
CA ASP A 87 -10.43 11.05 11.62
C ASP A 87 -11.37 12.04 12.27
N ASN A 88 -12.65 11.94 11.98
CA ASN A 88 -13.80 12.72 12.49
C ASN A 88 -13.60 14.23 12.74
N ARG A 89 -12.43 14.74 13.08
CA ARG A 89 -12.13 16.15 13.34
C ARG A 89 -10.67 16.55 13.21
N PHE A 90 -9.74 15.60 12.98
CA PHE A 90 -8.32 15.90 13.04
C PHE A 90 -7.57 15.38 11.82
N THR A 91 -6.79 16.27 11.21
CA THR A 91 -5.81 15.91 10.19
C THR A 91 -4.51 15.52 10.88
N LYS A 92 -4.16 14.25 10.90
CA LYS A 92 -2.86 13.78 11.42
C LYS A 92 -1.86 13.68 10.28
N LYS A 93 -0.84 14.55 10.30
CA LYS A 93 0.29 14.46 9.37
C LYS A 93 1.26 13.37 9.83
N LYS A 94 1.61 12.44 8.96
CA LYS A 94 2.37 11.24 9.32
C LYS A 94 3.86 11.29 9.03
N ARG A 95 4.30 12.03 8.00
CA ARG A 95 5.65 11.88 7.46
C ARG A 95 6.53 13.10 7.70
N LYS A 96 7.86 12.86 7.76
CA LYS A 96 8.86 13.93 7.75
C LYS A 96 8.85 14.61 6.38
N LYS A 97 8.93 15.95 6.36
CA LYS A 97 9.04 16.72 5.11
C LYS A 97 10.36 16.43 4.42
N ILE A 98 10.28 15.89 3.24
CA ILE A 98 11.44 15.57 2.39
C ILE A 98 11.12 15.87 0.92
N GLN A 99 12.17 16.18 0.17
CA GLN A 99 12.17 16.15 -1.29
C GLN A 99 13.37 15.32 -1.74
N LYS A 100 13.14 14.27 -2.51
CA LYS A 100 14.19 13.38 -3.00
C LYS A 100 13.92 12.96 -4.42
N VAL A 101 14.99 12.74 -5.16
CA VAL A 101 14.99 12.03 -6.43
C VAL A 101 15.85 10.77 -6.22
N LEU A 102 15.30 9.62 -6.56
CA LEU A 102 15.88 8.31 -6.32
C LEU A 102 16.03 7.57 -7.64
N ASN A 103 17.14 6.85 -7.82
CA ASN A 103 17.24 5.87 -8.89
C ASN A 103 16.41 4.61 -8.54
N LYS A 104 16.28 3.69 -9.49
CA LYS A 104 15.51 2.43 -9.34
C LYS A 104 15.85 1.67 -8.05
N GLU A 105 17.12 1.38 -7.84
CA GLU A 105 17.56 0.57 -6.69
C GLU A 105 17.28 1.27 -5.36
N GLU A 106 17.60 2.56 -5.29
CA GLU A 106 17.29 3.39 -4.12
C GLU A 106 15.78 3.43 -3.84
N ALA A 107 14.95 3.63 -4.88
CA ALA A 107 13.51 3.69 -4.74
C ALA A 107 12.92 2.37 -4.23
N ILE A 108 13.37 1.23 -4.77
CA ILE A 108 12.93 -0.10 -4.31
C ILE A 108 13.41 -0.34 -2.86
N ARG A 109 14.64 0.02 -2.52
CA ARG A 109 15.17 -0.09 -1.15
C ARG A 109 14.34 0.72 -0.16
N GLU A 110 14.05 1.98 -0.47
CA GLU A 110 13.25 2.87 0.37
C GLU A 110 11.79 2.38 0.50
N PHE A 111 11.24 1.82 -0.57
CA PHE A 111 9.92 1.18 -0.56
C PHE A 111 9.87 -0.06 0.35
N LEU A 112 10.85 -0.94 0.25
CA LEU A 112 10.92 -2.16 1.05
C LEU A 112 11.14 -1.85 2.54
N SER A 113 12.01 -0.88 2.85
CA SER A 113 12.24 -0.42 4.23
C SER A 113 11.03 0.34 4.81
N GLY A 114 10.22 0.98 3.94
CA GLY A 114 9.08 1.81 4.33
C GLY A 114 9.50 3.14 4.98
N ASN A 115 10.64 3.70 4.55
CA ASN A 115 11.16 4.96 5.08
C ASN A 115 10.74 6.17 4.25
N VAL A 116 10.94 6.11 2.93
CA VAL A 116 10.75 7.25 2.02
C VAL A 116 9.64 6.99 1.01
N VAL A 117 9.66 5.85 0.34
CA VAL A 117 8.64 5.48 -0.64
C VAL A 117 7.56 4.64 0.02
N GLU A 118 6.32 5.08 -0.07
CA GLU A 118 5.16 4.40 0.54
C GLU A 118 4.60 3.28 -0.34
N ASN A 119 3.88 2.35 0.30
CA ASN A 119 3.16 1.30 -0.43
C ASN A 119 1.88 1.84 -1.12
N ASN A 120 1.33 2.95 -0.60
CA ASN A 120 0.06 3.49 -1.06
C ASN A 120 0.14 3.89 -2.53
N LEU A 121 -0.73 3.33 -3.32
CA LEU A 121 -0.86 3.59 -4.76
C LEU A 121 -1.40 5.01 -5.03
N VAL A 122 -2.39 5.41 -4.24
CA VAL A 122 -3.22 6.61 -4.46
C VAL A 122 -2.49 7.94 -4.29
N ILE A 123 -1.32 7.95 -3.68
CA ILE A 123 -0.47 9.16 -3.55
C ILE A 123 0.55 9.28 -4.68
N LYS A 124 0.42 8.49 -5.74
CA LYS A 124 1.39 8.44 -6.84
C LYS A 124 0.79 8.86 -8.17
N LEU A 125 1.65 9.42 -9.00
CA LEU A 125 1.41 9.62 -10.43
C LEU A 125 2.47 8.82 -11.20
N PHE A 126 2.00 7.94 -12.07
CA PHE A 126 2.84 7.04 -12.86
C PHE A 126 2.88 7.50 -14.30
N LYS A 127 4.04 7.53 -14.91
CA LYS A 127 4.16 7.58 -16.36
C LYS A 127 3.58 6.30 -16.95
N LYS A 128 2.70 6.39 -17.93
CA LYS A 128 1.99 5.23 -18.48
C LYS A 128 2.92 4.11 -18.92
N THR A 129 4.10 4.45 -19.45
CA THR A 129 5.10 3.47 -19.95
C THR A 129 5.56 2.48 -18.89
N VAL A 130 5.66 2.88 -17.61
CA VAL A 130 6.15 1.98 -16.53
C VAL A 130 5.07 1.04 -16.00
N ILE A 131 3.80 1.30 -16.31
CA ILE A 131 2.66 0.48 -15.86
C ILE A 131 1.85 -0.14 -17.00
N ALA A 132 2.21 0.11 -18.27
CA ALA A 132 1.42 -0.28 -19.44
C ALA A 132 1.08 -1.78 -19.52
N ASN A 133 1.99 -2.65 -19.05
CA ASN A 133 1.82 -4.11 -19.07
C ASN A 133 1.51 -4.68 -17.67
N LEU A 134 1.27 -3.83 -16.68
CA LEU A 134 0.95 -4.28 -15.33
C LEU A 134 -0.55 -4.48 -15.15
N LYS A 135 -0.88 -5.43 -14.28
CA LYS A 135 -2.25 -5.68 -13.82
C LYS A 135 -2.24 -5.91 -12.31
N PHE A 136 -3.27 -5.42 -11.66
CA PHE A 136 -3.54 -5.82 -10.28
C PHE A 136 -3.91 -7.31 -10.26
N LYS A 137 -3.38 -8.04 -9.29
CA LYS A 137 -3.77 -9.43 -9.05
C LYS A 137 -5.12 -9.47 -8.36
N GLU A 138 -6.12 -10.08 -9.00
CA GLU A 138 -7.50 -10.11 -8.51
C GLU A 138 -7.69 -11.15 -7.38
N ASP A 139 -6.77 -12.10 -7.26
CA ASP A 139 -6.69 -13.06 -6.18
C ASP A 139 -6.04 -12.49 -4.89
N VAL A 140 -5.41 -11.31 -4.96
CA VAL A 140 -4.81 -10.61 -3.82
C VAL A 140 -5.78 -9.55 -3.30
N ILE A 141 -6.24 -9.70 -2.05
CA ILE A 141 -7.17 -8.74 -1.42
C ILE A 141 -6.44 -7.69 -0.58
N VAL A 142 -5.29 -8.04 0.00
CA VAL A 142 -4.49 -7.14 0.82
C VAL A 142 -3.05 -7.16 0.31
N GLY A 143 -2.56 -6.00 -0.08
CA GLY A 143 -1.21 -5.84 -0.62
C GLY A 143 -1.14 -5.80 -2.14
N GLU A 144 -2.28 -5.76 -2.84
CA GLU A 144 -2.37 -5.56 -4.28
C GLU A 144 -1.66 -4.26 -4.71
N ASP A 145 -1.83 -3.18 -3.92
CA ASP A 145 -1.17 -1.88 -4.10
C ASP A 145 0.34 -1.98 -4.00
N MET A 146 0.80 -2.76 -3.02
CA MET A 146 2.23 -2.96 -2.78
C MET A 146 2.85 -3.74 -3.94
N LEU A 147 2.21 -4.80 -4.41
CA LEU A 147 2.71 -5.59 -5.55
C LEU A 147 2.75 -4.76 -6.83
N PHE A 148 1.68 -4.04 -7.12
CA PHE A 148 1.61 -3.16 -8.30
C PHE A 148 2.67 -2.07 -8.24
N SER A 149 2.80 -1.38 -7.09
CA SER A 149 3.80 -0.33 -6.90
C SER A 149 5.22 -0.87 -7.03
N LEU A 150 5.51 -2.06 -6.49
CA LEU A 150 6.83 -2.69 -6.62
C LEU A 150 7.17 -3.04 -8.06
N GLN A 151 6.23 -3.58 -8.83
CA GLN A 151 6.41 -3.85 -10.27
C GLN A 151 6.61 -2.56 -11.07
N ALA A 152 5.87 -1.49 -10.75
CA ALA A 152 6.06 -0.19 -11.36
C ALA A 152 7.46 0.40 -11.06
N LEU A 153 7.96 0.24 -9.82
CA LEU A 153 9.31 0.64 -9.44
C LEU A 153 10.38 -0.15 -10.19
N GLN A 154 10.17 -1.44 -10.44
CA GLN A 154 11.10 -2.27 -11.23
C GLN A 154 11.18 -1.81 -12.70
N ASN A 155 10.10 -1.26 -13.25
CA ASN A 155 10.04 -0.74 -14.61
C ASN A 155 10.50 0.72 -14.72
N SER A 156 10.68 1.44 -13.60
CA SER A 156 11.09 2.84 -13.58
C SER A 156 12.61 2.98 -13.50
N ASP A 157 13.14 4.07 -14.03
CA ASP A 157 14.54 4.44 -13.84
C ASP A 157 14.71 5.47 -12.73
N ARG A 158 13.70 6.33 -12.55
CA ARG A 158 13.77 7.43 -11.59
C ARG A 158 12.42 7.68 -10.90
N VAL A 159 12.47 7.92 -9.60
CA VAL A 159 11.32 8.21 -8.75
C VAL A 159 11.55 9.51 -8.00
N THR A 160 10.57 10.40 -7.97
CA THR A 160 10.61 11.61 -7.16
C THR A 160 9.60 11.54 -6.04
N VAL A 161 10.02 11.92 -4.84
CA VAL A 161 9.17 11.94 -3.63
C VAL A 161 9.19 13.34 -3.06
N ASP A 162 8.01 13.92 -2.84
CA ASP A 162 7.83 15.22 -2.20
C ASP A 162 6.75 15.12 -1.13
N THR A 163 7.16 15.15 0.14
CA THR A 163 6.26 15.08 1.30
C THR A 163 6.14 16.42 2.04
N THR A 164 6.45 17.54 1.36
CA THR A 164 6.33 18.87 1.96
C THR A 164 4.89 19.27 2.22
N ASN A 165 3.98 18.80 1.37
CA ASN A 165 2.54 18.97 1.49
C ASN A 165 1.85 17.61 1.45
N ALA A 166 0.76 17.47 2.21
CA ALA A 166 -0.13 16.34 2.08
C ALA A 166 -1.23 16.72 1.09
N ASP A 167 -1.20 16.12 -0.09
CA ASP A 167 -2.17 16.39 -1.15
C ASP A 167 -3.27 15.32 -1.24
N TYR A 168 -3.09 14.18 -0.57
CA TYR A 168 -4.09 13.13 -0.46
C TYR A 168 -4.64 13.04 0.98
N PHE A 169 -5.96 12.91 1.13
CA PHE A 169 -6.66 12.90 2.40
C PHE A 169 -7.40 11.58 2.59
N TYR A 170 -6.79 10.68 3.34
CA TYR A 170 -7.33 9.36 3.65
C TYR A 170 -8.36 9.45 4.77
N VAL A 171 -9.60 9.07 4.48
CA VAL A 171 -10.71 9.09 5.46
C VAL A 171 -10.74 7.80 6.26
N VAL A 172 -10.48 7.91 7.57
CA VAL A 172 -10.52 6.75 8.47
C VAL A 172 -11.98 6.38 8.79
N ARG A 173 -12.37 5.17 8.45
CA ARG A 173 -13.70 4.62 8.73
C ARG A 173 -13.62 3.44 9.70
N SER A 174 -14.61 3.34 10.59
CA SER A 174 -14.70 2.22 11.56
C SER A 174 -14.88 0.85 10.88
N ASN A 175 -15.50 0.82 9.69
CA ASN A 175 -15.83 -0.40 8.96
C ASN A 175 -14.82 -0.72 7.83
N SER A 176 -13.57 -0.27 7.93
CA SER A 176 -12.52 -0.57 6.95
C SER A 176 -12.31 -2.10 6.83
N THR A 177 -12.21 -2.59 5.59
CA THR A 177 -11.89 -4.00 5.26
C THR A 177 -10.56 -4.46 5.89
N MET A 178 -9.67 -3.53 6.22
CA MET A 178 -8.42 -3.80 6.94
C MET A 178 -8.63 -4.38 8.35
N ASN A 179 -9.83 -4.27 8.92
CA ASN A 179 -10.16 -4.76 10.27
C ASN A 179 -10.67 -6.22 10.30
N THR A 180 -10.99 -6.81 9.15
CA THR A 180 -11.43 -8.20 9.06
C THR A 180 -10.28 -9.10 8.63
N ILE A 181 -10.19 -10.28 9.25
CA ILE A 181 -9.22 -11.32 8.87
C ILE A 181 -9.98 -12.47 8.24
N THR A 182 -9.51 -12.91 7.09
CA THR A 182 -10.05 -14.00 6.31
C THR A 182 -8.94 -15.01 5.94
N GLU A 183 -9.29 -16.20 5.48
CA GLU A 183 -8.33 -17.18 4.95
C GLU A 183 -7.52 -16.61 3.78
N LYS A 184 -8.11 -15.72 3.00
CA LYS A 184 -7.44 -15.04 1.89
C LYS A 184 -6.24 -14.17 2.32
N ASP A 185 -6.18 -13.71 3.57
CA ASP A 185 -5.00 -13.01 4.09
C ASP A 185 -3.75 -13.91 4.17
N ILE A 186 -3.95 -15.21 4.29
CA ILE A 186 -2.87 -16.22 4.29
C ILE A 186 -2.36 -16.44 2.87
N ASP A 187 -3.29 -16.61 1.93
CA ASP A 187 -2.97 -16.79 0.51
C ASP A 187 -2.21 -15.56 0.00
N ASN A 188 -2.63 -14.36 0.41
CA ASN A 188 -1.96 -13.11 0.07
C ASN A 188 -0.48 -13.08 0.49
N LEU A 189 -0.15 -13.56 1.70
CA LEU A 189 1.25 -13.63 2.15
C LEU A 189 2.07 -14.64 1.34
N SER A 190 1.47 -15.76 0.97
CA SER A 190 2.12 -16.77 0.12
C SER A 190 2.39 -16.22 -1.28
N ILE A 191 1.42 -15.50 -1.86
CA ILE A 191 1.59 -14.85 -3.16
C ILE A 191 2.68 -13.78 -3.08
N LEU A 192 2.67 -12.95 -2.03
CA LEU A 192 3.68 -11.93 -1.81
C LEU A 192 5.09 -12.53 -1.73
N GLU A 193 5.24 -13.64 -1.00
CA GLU A 193 6.52 -14.36 -0.90
C GLU A 193 6.99 -14.88 -2.26
N GLN A 194 6.09 -15.42 -3.08
CA GLN A 194 6.40 -15.86 -4.44
C GLN A 194 6.81 -14.70 -5.35
N GLU A 195 6.12 -13.56 -5.27
CA GLU A 195 6.46 -12.38 -6.06
C GLU A 195 7.82 -11.79 -5.65
N PHE A 196 8.13 -11.79 -4.35
CA PHE A 196 9.44 -11.33 -3.87
C PHE A 196 10.59 -12.24 -4.34
N LYS A 197 10.36 -13.55 -4.47
CA LYS A 197 11.35 -14.49 -5.00
C LYS A 197 11.68 -14.25 -6.48
N LYS A 198 10.81 -13.58 -7.22
CA LYS A 198 11.07 -13.22 -8.63
C LYS A 198 11.99 -12.00 -8.79
N ILE A 199 12.22 -11.26 -7.70
CA ILE A 199 13.09 -10.08 -7.72
C ILE A 199 14.53 -10.54 -7.59
N ASP A 200 15.23 -10.64 -8.72
CA ASP A 200 16.63 -11.06 -8.78
C ASP A 200 17.56 -9.82 -8.76
N ILE A 201 17.59 -9.14 -7.63
CA ILE A 201 18.53 -8.04 -7.34
C ILE A 201 19.24 -8.40 -6.03
N PRO A 202 20.47 -8.92 -6.09
CA PRO A 202 21.16 -9.44 -4.92
C PRO A 202 21.27 -8.45 -3.74
N GLN A 203 21.47 -7.16 -4.04
CA GLN A 203 21.58 -6.08 -3.05
C GLN A 203 20.27 -5.84 -2.27
N LEU A 204 19.13 -6.24 -2.83
CA LEU A 204 17.82 -6.05 -2.22
C LEU A 204 17.31 -7.28 -1.44
N LYS A 205 17.99 -8.41 -1.52
CA LYS A 205 17.55 -9.68 -0.89
C LYS A 205 17.23 -9.52 0.59
N SER A 206 18.13 -8.89 1.35
CA SER A 206 17.93 -8.67 2.78
C SER A 206 16.77 -7.70 3.08
N TYR A 207 16.52 -6.72 2.21
CA TYR A 207 15.35 -5.83 2.32
C TYR A 207 14.04 -6.57 2.03
N LEU A 208 14.02 -7.47 1.05
CA LEU A 208 12.87 -8.32 0.73
C LEU A 208 12.53 -9.25 1.89
N GLU A 209 13.54 -9.91 2.47
CA GLU A 209 13.39 -10.75 3.66
C GLU A 209 12.83 -9.95 4.84
N ALA A 210 13.40 -8.77 5.12
CA ALA A 210 12.95 -7.88 6.18
C ALA A 210 11.50 -7.42 5.98
N LYS A 211 11.13 -7.09 4.74
CA LYS A 211 9.76 -6.74 4.38
C LYS A 211 8.80 -7.89 4.62
N LEU A 212 9.16 -9.11 4.19
CA LEU A 212 8.33 -10.29 4.37
C LEU A 212 8.10 -10.62 5.86
N ILE A 213 9.16 -10.56 6.68
CA ILE A 213 9.04 -10.72 8.14
C ILE A 213 8.10 -9.68 8.73
N ARG A 214 8.18 -8.44 8.29
CA ARG A 214 7.27 -7.38 8.74
C ARG A 214 5.81 -7.67 8.39
N GLU A 215 5.53 -8.16 7.18
CA GLU A 215 4.16 -8.50 6.78
C GLU A 215 3.63 -9.73 7.56
N LYS A 216 4.48 -10.74 7.82
CA LYS A 216 4.14 -11.89 8.70
C LYS A 216 3.81 -11.42 10.12
N VAL A 217 4.60 -10.51 10.69
CA VAL A 217 4.33 -9.93 12.02
C VAL A 217 3.02 -9.13 12.03
N LYS A 218 2.72 -8.37 10.99
CA LYS A 218 1.43 -7.66 10.87
C LYS A 218 0.26 -8.64 10.85
N PHE A 219 0.35 -9.72 10.06
CA PHE A 219 -0.68 -10.74 10.02
C PHE A 219 -0.90 -11.37 11.40
N VAL A 220 0.16 -11.87 12.04
CA VAL A 220 0.08 -12.46 13.39
C VAL A 220 -0.52 -11.46 14.39
N SER A 221 -0.12 -10.20 14.33
CA SER A 221 -0.66 -9.14 15.19
C SER A 221 -2.17 -8.99 15.03
N ARG A 222 -2.64 -8.90 13.78
CA ARG A 222 -4.08 -8.77 13.48
C ARG A 222 -4.87 -9.98 14.00
N VAL A 223 -4.37 -11.19 13.77
CA VAL A 223 -5.02 -12.43 14.23
C VAL A 223 -5.11 -12.47 15.76
N LEU A 224 -4.01 -12.17 16.47
CA LEU A 224 -3.98 -12.17 17.93
C LEU A 224 -4.94 -11.14 18.53
N ILE A 225 -5.09 -9.98 17.91
CA ILE A 225 -5.96 -8.89 18.38
C ILE A 225 -7.43 -9.23 18.11
N SER A 226 -7.75 -9.91 17.02
CA SER A 226 -9.12 -10.25 16.62
C SER A 226 -9.74 -11.41 17.40
N ASN A 227 -9.02 -12.02 18.33
CA ASN A 227 -9.39 -13.24 19.06
C ASN A 227 -9.64 -14.47 18.17
N LYS A 228 -9.13 -14.48 16.92
CA LYS A 228 -9.25 -15.60 15.98
C LYS A 228 -8.02 -16.54 15.98
N ALA A 229 -7.14 -16.42 16.97
CA ALA A 229 -5.88 -17.17 17.02
C ALA A 229 -6.08 -18.69 16.95
N HIS A 230 -7.19 -19.20 17.52
CA HIS A 230 -7.52 -20.63 17.51
C HIS A 230 -7.81 -21.19 16.11
N LEU A 231 -8.24 -20.33 15.16
CA LEU A 231 -8.51 -20.72 13.77
C LEU A 231 -7.24 -20.82 12.92
N TYR A 232 -6.15 -20.20 13.36
CA TYR A 232 -4.93 -20.01 12.57
C TYR A 232 -3.67 -20.45 13.35
N SER A 233 -3.79 -21.35 14.33
CA SER A 233 -2.70 -21.76 15.24
C SER A 233 -1.44 -22.17 14.51
N ASP A 234 -1.57 -23.09 13.54
CA ASP A 234 -0.42 -23.69 12.84
C ASP A 234 0.35 -22.66 12.01
N ILE A 235 -0.39 -21.71 11.41
CA ILE A 235 0.19 -20.65 10.60
C ILE A 235 0.87 -19.63 11.49
N ILE A 236 0.24 -19.26 12.61
CA ILE A 236 0.85 -18.38 13.62
C ILE A 236 2.15 -18.99 14.12
N ASP A 237 2.16 -20.27 14.48
CA ASP A 237 3.35 -20.94 15.01
C ASP A 237 4.46 -21.00 13.97
N ARG A 238 4.16 -21.29 12.72
CA ARG A 238 5.12 -21.26 11.61
C ARG A 238 5.71 -19.86 11.45
N TYR A 239 4.88 -18.81 11.36
CA TYR A 239 5.37 -17.44 11.18
C TYR A 239 6.15 -16.93 12.40
N LEU A 240 5.72 -17.30 13.61
CA LEU A 240 6.48 -16.97 14.83
C LEU A 240 7.83 -17.67 14.88
N GLN A 241 7.96 -18.90 14.38
CA GLN A 241 9.24 -19.59 14.25
C GLN A 241 10.16 -18.82 13.31
N GLU A 242 9.69 -18.42 12.12
CA GLU A 242 10.47 -17.64 11.17
C GLU A 242 10.88 -16.29 11.77
N VAL A 243 9.97 -15.60 12.45
CA VAL A 243 10.25 -14.33 13.15
C VAL A 243 11.31 -14.54 14.23
N ARG A 244 11.27 -15.62 15.02
CA ARG A 244 12.28 -15.92 16.05
C ARG A 244 13.66 -16.19 15.46
N HIS A 245 13.74 -16.85 14.30
CA HIS A 245 15.01 -17.14 13.62
C HIS A 245 15.57 -15.95 12.85
N TYR A 246 14.76 -14.93 12.55
CA TYR A 246 15.25 -13.75 11.82
C TYR A 246 16.31 -12.99 12.62
N SER A 247 17.44 -12.70 11.99
CA SER A 247 18.63 -12.13 12.63
C SER A 247 18.37 -10.74 13.24
N ILE A 248 18.82 -10.52 14.49
CA ILE A 248 18.78 -9.19 15.14
C ILE A 248 19.61 -8.17 14.35
N LYS A 249 20.75 -8.58 13.80
CA LYS A 249 21.59 -7.73 12.95
C LYS A 249 20.80 -7.25 11.72
N ASN A 250 20.09 -8.15 11.06
CA ASN A 250 19.25 -7.79 9.90
C ASN A 250 18.07 -6.89 10.32
N MET A 251 17.47 -7.13 11.48
CA MET A 251 16.43 -6.23 12.01
C MET A 251 16.92 -4.79 12.10
N ILE A 252 18.07 -4.58 12.73
CA ILE A 252 18.64 -3.24 12.95
C ILE A 252 19.04 -2.58 11.64
N ASN A 253 19.58 -3.34 10.69
CA ASN A 253 20.09 -2.80 9.43
C ASN A 253 19.00 -2.47 8.42
N PHE A 254 17.89 -3.22 8.41
CA PHE A 254 16.89 -3.17 7.32
C PHE A 254 15.49 -2.74 7.75
N LEU A 255 15.26 -2.53 9.06
CA LEU A 255 13.96 -2.14 9.59
C LEU A 255 14.05 -0.85 10.41
N SER A 256 12.96 -0.09 10.44
CA SER A 256 12.86 1.07 11.32
C SER A 256 12.83 0.65 12.80
N SER A 257 13.24 1.55 13.70
CA SER A 257 13.24 1.30 15.16
C SER A 257 11.90 0.82 15.70
N LYS A 258 10.79 1.34 15.15
CA LYS A 258 9.43 0.92 15.51
C LYS A 258 9.18 -0.55 15.14
N HIS A 259 9.60 -0.97 13.95
CA HIS A 259 9.46 -2.36 13.51
C HIS A 259 10.37 -3.29 14.30
N CYS A 260 11.61 -2.87 14.58
CA CYS A 260 12.52 -3.62 15.46
C CYS A 260 11.90 -3.89 16.83
N LEU A 261 11.31 -2.86 17.45
CA LEU A 261 10.65 -3.01 18.75
C LEU A 261 9.48 -4.01 18.67
N THR A 262 8.61 -3.85 17.69
CA THR A 262 7.46 -4.75 17.49
C THR A 262 7.89 -6.21 17.32
N ILE A 263 8.88 -6.46 16.45
CA ILE A 263 9.40 -7.80 16.20
C ILE A 263 10.09 -8.36 17.43
N THR A 264 10.84 -7.56 18.18
CA THR A 264 11.49 -7.98 19.43
C THR A 264 10.47 -8.43 20.47
N ILE A 265 9.40 -7.66 20.68
CA ILE A 265 8.33 -8.04 21.60
C ILE A 265 7.66 -9.35 21.14
N MET A 266 7.39 -9.50 19.84
CA MET A 266 6.82 -10.73 19.27
C MET A 266 7.74 -11.94 19.45
N LYS A 267 9.06 -11.78 19.30
CA LYS A 267 10.05 -12.84 19.56
C LYS A 267 10.01 -13.33 21.00
N ILE A 268 9.88 -12.40 21.95
CA ILE A 268 9.87 -12.71 23.40
C ILE A 268 8.53 -13.34 23.78
N SER A 269 7.43 -12.66 23.50
CA SER A 269 6.09 -13.12 23.86
C SER A 269 4.99 -12.46 23.01
N PRO A 270 4.33 -13.22 22.14
CA PRO A 270 3.14 -12.75 21.43
C PRO A 270 2.01 -12.30 22.36
N LYS A 271 1.88 -12.94 23.54
CA LYS A 271 0.90 -12.57 24.58
C LYS A 271 1.20 -11.18 25.15
N LEU A 272 2.47 -10.88 25.43
CA LEU A 272 2.91 -9.57 25.91
C LEU A 272 2.63 -8.50 24.84
N TYR A 273 2.88 -8.79 23.57
CA TYR A 273 2.54 -7.88 22.49
C TYR A 273 1.05 -7.53 22.46
N THR A 274 0.18 -8.54 22.57
CA THR A 274 -1.28 -8.34 22.57
C THR A 274 -1.74 -7.50 23.75
N LEU A 275 -1.15 -7.72 24.93
CA LEU A 275 -1.45 -6.94 26.12
C LEU A 275 -1.07 -5.48 25.95
N LEU A 276 0.17 -5.21 25.52
CA LEU A 276 0.66 -3.86 25.28
C LEU A 276 -0.18 -3.13 24.23
N TYR A 277 -0.51 -3.80 23.12
CA TYR A 277 -1.35 -3.22 22.08
C TYR A 277 -2.72 -2.78 22.60
N LYS A 278 -3.40 -3.62 23.40
CA LYS A 278 -4.70 -3.30 24.02
C LYS A 278 -4.62 -2.12 25.00
N VAL A 279 -3.50 -1.96 25.69
CA VAL A 279 -3.28 -0.83 26.60
C VAL A 279 -3.09 0.48 25.82
N PHE A 280 -2.27 0.46 24.75
CA PHE A 280 -1.99 1.66 23.95
C PHE A 280 -3.13 2.08 23.01
N GLN A 281 -4.09 1.21 22.69
CA GLN A 281 -5.28 1.61 21.95
C GLN A 281 -6.35 2.32 22.79
N LYS A 282 -6.27 2.21 24.13
CA LYS A 282 -7.24 2.86 25.05
C LYS A 282 -6.85 4.30 25.43
N GLN A 283 -5.70 4.77 24.97
CA GLN A 283 -5.23 6.16 25.10
C GLN A 283 -5.35 6.89 23.75
#